data_1af23f5fb0e59e5914eb50fca36e0a94
#
_entry.id   1af23f5fb0e59e5914eb50fca36e0a94
#
_cell.length_a   1.000
_cell.length_b   1.000
_cell.length_c   1.000
_cell.angle_alpha   90.00
_cell.angle_beta   90.00
_cell.angle_gamma   90.00
#
_symmetry.space_group_name_H-M   'P 1'
#
loop_
_entity.id
_entity.type
_entity.pdbx_description
1 polymer ?
#
loop_
_entity_poly.entity_id
_entity_poly.type
_entity_poly.pdbx_seq_one_letter_code
_entity_poly.pdbx_strand_id
1 'polypeptide(L)'
;MKFRILTKKTLLFSIMVIAIVAGCAFQKPDYLTMISADELNRIMQNESIVLIDVHIPEQQHIKGTNLFIPYNEVERYQDKLPADKNTALYLYCEGGPMGNAAARSLYELGYRNLYNLEGGAKAWRQAGLAFE
;
A
#
# COMPACT_ATOMS: atom_id res chain seq x y z
N MET A 1 -31.13 43.40 -22.06
CA MET A 1 -30.31 42.38 -21.42
C MET A 1 -30.33 42.59 -19.91
N LYS A 2 -30.95 41.67 -19.18
CA LYS A 2 -30.93 41.74 -17.72
C LYS A 2 -29.80 40.81 -17.21
N PHE A 3 -28.70 41.42 -16.76
CA PHE A 3 -27.68 40.67 -16.03
C PHE A 3 -28.25 40.29 -14.65
N ARG A 4 -28.41 38.97 -14.41
CA ARG A 4 -28.72 38.48 -13.08
C ARG A 4 -27.42 38.54 -12.25
N ILE A 5 -27.35 39.50 -11.33
CA ILE A 5 -26.30 39.57 -10.34
C ILE A 5 -26.46 38.36 -9.42
N LEU A 6 -25.53 37.40 -9.52
CA LEU A 6 -25.46 36.30 -8.56
C LEU A 6 -25.20 36.89 -7.18
N THR A 7 -26.13 36.65 -6.24
CA THR A 7 -25.98 37.17 -4.87
C THR A 7 -24.76 36.54 -4.20
N LYS A 8 -24.04 37.28 -3.36
CA LYS A 8 -22.88 36.84 -2.62
C LYS A 8 -23.11 35.52 -1.85
N LYS A 9 -24.36 35.23 -1.46
CA LYS A 9 -24.76 33.99 -0.79
C LYS A 9 -24.68 32.75 -1.69
N THR A 10 -25.06 32.86 -2.98
CA THR A 10 -24.96 31.75 -3.94
C THR A 10 -23.52 31.46 -4.33
N LEU A 11 -22.67 32.49 -4.42
CA LEU A 11 -21.24 32.29 -4.69
C LEU A 11 -20.53 31.62 -3.53
N LEU A 12 -20.82 32.00 -2.28
CA LEU A 12 -20.25 31.36 -1.07
C LEU A 12 -20.68 29.89 -0.94
N PHE A 13 -21.93 29.56 -1.30
CA PHE A 13 -22.43 28.20 -1.25
C PHE A 13 -21.75 27.30 -2.31
N SER A 14 -21.51 27.82 -3.51
CA SER A 14 -20.78 27.11 -4.58
C SER A 14 -19.32 26.84 -4.19
N ILE A 15 -18.64 27.80 -3.55
CA ILE A 15 -17.25 27.66 -3.10
C ILE A 15 -17.16 26.61 -1.99
N MET A 16 -18.14 26.57 -1.06
CA MET A 16 -18.18 25.59 0.03
C MET A 16 -18.39 24.18 -0.48
N VAL A 17 -19.26 23.97 -1.48
CA VAL A 17 -19.49 22.64 -2.09
C VAL A 17 -18.25 22.15 -2.83
N ILE A 18 -17.52 23.01 -3.53
CA ILE A 18 -16.28 22.65 -4.23
C ILE A 18 -15.18 22.26 -3.23
N ALA A 19 -15.08 22.94 -2.08
CA ALA A 19 -14.10 22.60 -1.03
C ALA A 19 -14.36 21.22 -0.39
N ILE A 20 -15.63 20.81 -0.25
CA ILE A 20 -16.01 19.51 0.30
C ILE A 20 -15.65 18.35 -0.65
N VAL A 21 -15.79 18.57 -1.97
CA VAL A 21 -15.47 17.54 -2.99
C VAL A 21 -13.94 17.37 -3.16
N ALA A 22 -13.16 18.42 -2.99
CA ALA A 22 -11.69 18.37 -3.09
C ALA A 22 -11.03 17.64 -1.89
N GLY A 23 -11.70 17.55 -0.75
CA GLY A 23 -11.16 16.90 0.47
C GLY A 23 -11.23 15.37 0.46
N CYS A 24 -12.01 14.75 -0.43
CA CYS A 24 -12.19 13.29 -0.47
C CYS A 24 -11.20 12.53 -1.36
N ALA A 25 -10.29 13.21 -2.07
CA ALA A 25 -9.54 12.60 -3.18
C ALA A 25 -8.25 11.86 -2.80
N PHE A 26 -7.74 11.96 -1.55
CA PHE A 26 -6.45 11.38 -1.18
C PHE A 26 -6.40 10.82 0.25
N GLN A 27 -7.43 10.11 0.69
CA GLN A 27 -7.31 9.38 1.94
C GLN A 27 -6.64 8.02 1.70
N LYS A 28 -5.45 7.86 2.31
CA LYS A 28 -4.77 6.58 2.43
C LYS A 28 -5.74 5.58 3.08
N PRO A 29 -5.88 4.36 2.53
CA PRO A 29 -6.79 3.38 3.12
C PRO A 29 -6.34 3.00 4.54
N ASP A 30 -7.24 3.01 5.50
CA ASP A 30 -6.98 2.76 6.91
C ASP A 30 -6.42 1.36 7.19
N TYR A 31 -6.58 0.42 6.24
CA TYR A 31 -6.12 -0.96 6.38
C TYR A 31 -4.65 -1.18 6.02
N LEU A 32 -3.96 -0.19 5.46
CA LEU A 32 -2.60 -0.33 4.96
C LEU A 32 -1.64 0.68 5.59
N THR A 33 -0.57 0.19 6.19
CA THR A 33 0.53 1.01 6.70
C THR A 33 1.69 1.03 5.70
N MET A 34 2.14 2.22 5.33
CA MET A 34 3.37 2.38 4.55
C MET A 34 4.56 2.38 5.51
N ILE A 35 5.61 1.66 5.14
CA ILE A 35 6.82 1.49 5.97
C ILE A 35 8.07 1.81 5.14
N SER A 36 9.02 2.52 5.72
CA SER A 36 10.28 2.82 5.07
C SER A 36 11.23 1.61 5.01
N ALA A 37 12.23 1.66 4.11
CA ALA A 37 13.24 0.61 4.01
C ALA A 37 14.03 0.44 5.32
N ASP A 38 14.41 1.54 5.97
CA ASP A 38 15.15 1.50 7.23
C ASP A 38 14.32 0.91 8.38
N GLU A 39 13.05 1.24 8.44
CA GLU A 39 12.13 0.72 9.44
C GLU A 39 11.87 -0.78 9.22
N LEU A 40 11.60 -1.20 7.98
CA LEU A 40 11.44 -2.61 7.65
C LEU A 40 12.69 -3.41 7.99
N ASN A 41 13.88 -2.91 7.62
CA ASN A 41 15.15 -3.56 7.94
C ASN A 41 15.36 -3.71 9.45
N ARG A 42 15.03 -2.69 10.23
CA ARG A 42 15.11 -2.77 11.71
C ARG A 42 14.16 -3.81 12.28
N ILE A 43 12.94 -3.91 11.77
CA ILE A 43 11.98 -4.94 12.20
C ILE A 43 12.53 -6.32 11.87
N MET A 44 13.01 -6.54 10.65
CA MET A 44 13.56 -7.83 10.22
C MET A 44 14.78 -8.29 11.03
N GLN A 45 15.55 -7.37 11.62
CA GLN A 45 16.68 -7.69 12.50
C GLN A 45 16.23 -8.16 13.89
N ASN A 46 15.03 -7.80 14.33
CA ASN A 46 14.54 -8.03 15.69
C ASN A 46 13.38 -9.02 15.76
N GLU A 47 12.70 -9.28 14.66
CA GLU A 47 11.47 -10.07 14.61
C GLU A 47 11.47 -10.99 13.38
N SER A 48 10.83 -12.13 13.51
CA SER A 48 10.47 -12.97 12.36
C SER A 48 9.18 -12.42 11.75
N ILE A 49 9.23 -12.05 10.49
CA ILE A 49 8.08 -11.49 9.76
C ILE A 49 7.69 -12.35 8.58
N VAL A 50 6.55 -12.07 7.98
CA VAL A 50 6.14 -12.61 6.68
C VAL A 50 6.33 -11.52 5.64
N LEU A 51 7.41 -11.62 4.88
CA LEU A 51 7.76 -10.69 3.79
C LEU A 51 7.40 -11.30 2.45
N ILE A 52 6.63 -10.60 1.65
CA ILE A 52 6.06 -11.08 0.39
C ILE A 52 6.45 -10.16 -0.75
N ASP A 53 7.15 -10.69 -1.75
CA ASP A 53 7.34 -10.02 -3.04
C ASP A 53 6.09 -10.23 -3.90
N VAL A 54 5.50 -9.13 -4.37
CA VAL A 54 4.29 -9.17 -5.20
C VAL A 54 4.52 -8.65 -6.62
N HIS A 55 5.77 -8.36 -6.97
CA HIS A 55 6.14 -7.77 -8.26
C HIS A 55 6.08 -8.78 -9.40
N ILE A 56 5.53 -8.38 -10.51
CA ILE A 56 5.58 -9.13 -11.78
C ILE A 56 6.18 -8.25 -12.90
N PRO A 57 7.09 -8.83 -13.73
CA PRO A 57 7.67 -10.18 -13.64
C PRO A 57 8.46 -10.37 -12.33
N GLU A 58 8.68 -11.63 -11.93
CA GLU A 58 9.50 -11.94 -10.75
C GLU A 58 10.88 -11.28 -10.86
N GLN A 59 11.32 -10.71 -9.75
CA GLN A 59 12.59 -9.95 -9.65
C GLN A 59 13.51 -10.59 -8.62
N GLN A 60 14.72 -10.01 -8.47
CA GLN A 60 15.59 -10.36 -7.37
C GLN A 60 14.92 -9.99 -6.04
N HIS A 61 14.86 -10.95 -5.12
CA HIS A 61 14.16 -10.75 -3.86
C HIS A 61 15.00 -10.01 -2.82
N ILE A 62 14.35 -9.22 -1.98
CA ILE A 62 14.93 -8.71 -0.74
C ILE A 62 15.34 -9.90 0.11
N LYS A 63 16.55 -9.89 0.65
CA LYS A 63 17.03 -10.96 1.52
C LYS A 63 16.09 -11.19 2.69
N GLY A 64 15.63 -12.42 2.86
CA GLY A 64 14.64 -12.79 3.87
C GLY A 64 13.19 -12.77 3.38
N THR A 65 12.96 -12.65 2.08
CA THR A 65 11.63 -12.81 1.49
C THR A 65 11.12 -14.25 1.71
N ASN A 66 9.92 -14.38 2.26
CA ASN A 66 9.33 -15.67 2.57
C ASN A 66 8.49 -16.23 1.42
N LEU A 67 7.80 -15.35 0.68
CA LEU A 67 6.87 -15.73 -0.36
C LEU A 67 7.02 -14.82 -1.57
N PHE A 68 6.81 -15.41 -2.76
CA PHE A 68 6.51 -14.69 -3.99
C PHE A 68 5.06 -14.96 -4.38
N ILE A 69 4.25 -13.91 -4.45
CA ILE A 69 2.84 -13.98 -4.83
C ILE A 69 2.54 -12.83 -5.78
N PRO A 70 2.27 -13.06 -7.06
CA PRO A 70 1.90 -12.02 -8.01
C PRO A 70 0.74 -11.17 -7.46
N TYR A 71 0.86 -9.85 -7.51
CA TYR A 71 -0.11 -8.92 -6.92
C TYR A 71 -1.55 -9.12 -7.42
N ASN A 72 -1.69 -9.62 -8.64
CA ASN A 72 -2.98 -9.85 -9.31
C ASN A 72 -3.48 -11.29 -9.21
N GLU A 73 -2.81 -12.14 -8.42
CA GLU A 73 -3.16 -13.55 -8.22
C GLU A 73 -3.27 -13.94 -6.74
N VAL A 74 -3.38 -12.97 -5.83
CA VAL A 74 -3.37 -13.19 -4.38
C VAL A 74 -4.39 -14.25 -3.94
N GLU A 75 -5.59 -14.25 -4.53
CA GLU A 75 -6.65 -15.20 -4.22
C GLU A 75 -6.27 -16.66 -4.53
N ARG A 76 -5.42 -16.88 -5.54
CA ARG A 76 -4.94 -18.22 -5.93
C ARG A 76 -3.92 -18.81 -4.97
N TYR A 77 -3.30 -17.96 -4.15
CA TYR A 77 -2.24 -18.34 -3.21
C TYR A 77 -2.68 -18.32 -1.75
N GLN A 78 -3.99 -18.35 -1.49
CA GLN A 78 -4.53 -18.28 -0.12
C GLN A 78 -4.02 -19.41 0.79
N ASP A 79 -3.78 -20.59 0.24
CA ASP A 79 -3.26 -21.76 0.94
C ASP A 79 -1.81 -21.58 1.44
N LYS A 80 -1.07 -20.64 0.87
CA LYS A 80 0.31 -20.31 1.26
C LYS A 80 0.39 -19.18 2.28
N LEU A 81 -0.71 -18.46 2.48
CA LEU A 81 -0.79 -17.35 3.41
C LEU A 81 -1.07 -17.87 4.83
N PRO A 82 -0.63 -17.11 5.87
CA PRO A 82 -0.98 -17.46 7.25
C PRO A 82 -2.49 -17.59 7.46
N ALA A 83 -2.91 -18.64 8.17
CA ALA A 83 -4.32 -18.87 8.48
C ALA A 83 -4.89 -17.79 9.42
N ASP A 84 -4.07 -17.29 10.35
CA ASP A 84 -4.42 -16.17 11.22
C ASP A 84 -4.43 -14.86 10.43
N LYS A 85 -5.61 -14.27 10.27
CA LYS A 85 -5.83 -13.03 9.53
C LYS A 85 -5.28 -11.77 10.23
N ASN A 86 -4.86 -11.88 11.48
CA ASN A 86 -4.19 -10.83 12.23
C ASN A 86 -2.66 -10.87 12.10
N THR A 87 -2.10 -11.91 11.46
CA THR A 87 -0.68 -11.95 11.15
C THR A 87 -0.26 -10.74 10.34
N ALA A 88 0.81 -10.07 10.76
CA ALA A 88 1.38 -8.95 10.03
C ALA A 88 1.99 -9.45 8.70
N LEU A 89 1.53 -8.89 7.59
CA LEU A 89 2.05 -9.18 6.25
C LEU A 89 2.75 -7.95 5.71
N TYR A 90 4.01 -8.11 5.34
CA TYR A 90 4.85 -7.06 4.76
C TYR A 90 4.98 -7.31 3.27
N LEU A 91 4.56 -6.35 2.47
CA LEU A 91 4.50 -6.45 1.03
C LEU A 91 5.53 -5.52 0.39
N TYR A 92 6.04 -5.91 -0.76
CA TYR A 92 6.79 -5.01 -1.61
C TYR A 92 6.69 -5.40 -3.09
N CYS A 93 6.87 -4.41 -3.94
CA CYS A 93 7.14 -4.59 -5.37
C CYS A 93 8.37 -3.76 -5.74
N GLU A 94 8.59 -3.41 -7.00
CA GLU A 94 9.74 -2.58 -7.37
C GLU A 94 9.60 -1.13 -6.89
N GLY A 95 8.39 -0.52 -7.00
CA GLY A 95 8.18 0.91 -6.70
C GLY A 95 7.04 1.25 -5.74
N GLY A 96 6.19 0.28 -5.37
CA GLY A 96 5.09 0.47 -4.43
C GLY A 96 3.67 0.15 -4.93
N PRO A 97 3.24 0.52 -6.16
CA PRO A 97 1.84 0.40 -6.59
C PRO A 97 1.27 -1.01 -6.60
N MET A 98 2.04 -2.02 -7.02
CA MET A 98 1.60 -3.42 -6.99
C MET A 98 1.40 -3.92 -5.55
N GLY A 99 2.21 -3.44 -4.60
CA GLY A 99 2.04 -3.71 -3.17
C GLY A 99 0.72 -3.16 -2.64
N ASN A 100 0.32 -1.96 -3.05
CA ASN A 100 -0.98 -1.39 -2.68
C ASN A 100 -2.15 -2.22 -3.25
N ALA A 101 -2.03 -2.69 -4.50
CA ALA A 101 -3.04 -3.53 -5.11
C ALA A 101 -3.16 -4.90 -4.41
N ALA A 102 -2.04 -5.55 -4.12
CA ALA A 102 -2.02 -6.80 -3.35
C ALA A 102 -2.61 -6.63 -1.94
N ALA A 103 -2.29 -5.54 -1.25
CA ALA A 103 -2.84 -5.23 0.07
C ALA A 103 -4.37 -5.12 0.04
N ARG A 104 -4.94 -4.55 -1.02
CA ARG A 104 -6.39 -4.49 -1.19
C ARG A 104 -7.00 -5.88 -1.29
N SER A 105 -6.47 -6.75 -2.15
CA SER A 105 -6.93 -8.14 -2.27
C SER A 105 -6.80 -8.89 -0.94
N LEU A 106 -5.68 -8.73 -0.23
CA LEU A 106 -5.49 -9.35 1.09
C LEU A 106 -6.51 -8.83 2.13
N TYR A 107 -6.81 -7.54 2.12
CA TYR A 107 -7.85 -6.98 2.97
C TYR A 107 -9.23 -7.58 2.68
N GLU A 108 -9.59 -7.74 1.41
CA GLU A 108 -10.82 -8.40 0.97
C GLU A 108 -10.88 -9.86 1.42
N LEU A 109 -9.72 -10.55 1.49
CA LEU A 109 -9.58 -11.90 2.06
C LEU A 109 -9.60 -11.96 3.59
N GLY A 110 -9.71 -10.83 4.27
CA GLY A 110 -9.86 -10.75 5.73
C GLY A 110 -8.60 -10.37 6.50
N TYR A 111 -7.44 -10.19 5.86
CA TYR A 111 -6.22 -9.76 6.56
C TYR A 111 -6.34 -8.31 7.04
N ARG A 112 -5.87 -8.03 8.25
CA ARG A 112 -6.09 -6.73 8.92
C ARG A 112 -4.80 -6.01 9.31
N ASN A 113 -3.66 -6.65 9.18
CA ASN A 113 -2.38 -6.10 9.59
C ASN A 113 -1.42 -6.09 8.40
N LEU A 114 -1.58 -5.08 7.53
CA LEU A 114 -0.94 -5.01 6.22
C LEU A 114 0.04 -3.84 6.16
N TYR A 115 1.25 -4.13 5.70
CA TYR A 115 2.31 -3.16 5.48
C TYR A 115 2.77 -3.21 4.02
N ASN A 116 3.12 -2.07 3.45
CA ASN A 116 3.74 -2.00 2.13
C ASN A 116 5.01 -1.15 2.20
N LEU A 117 6.10 -1.66 1.64
CA LEU A 117 7.38 -0.96 1.57
C LEU A 117 7.27 0.26 0.65
N GLU A 118 7.39 1.45 1.23
CA GLU A 118 7.38 2.70 0.50
C GLU A 118 8.58 2.76 -0.46
N GLY A 119 8.31 3.00 -1.73
CA GLY A 119 9.32 2.98 -2.79
C GLY A 119 9.85 1.59 -3.17
N GLY A 120 9.36 0.51 -2.54
CA GLY A 120 9.61 -0.87 -2.89
C GLY A 120 11.09 -1.30 -2.89
N ALA A 121 11.41 -2.30 -3.71
CA ALA A 121 12.77 -2.81 -3.88
C ALA A 121 13.76 -1.73 -4.34
N LYS A 122 13.28 -0.73 -5.08
CA LYS A 122 14.10 0.44 -5.46
C LYS A 122 14.58 1.21 -4.23
N ALA A 123 13.70 1.52 -3.28
CA ALA A 123 14.07 2.21 -2.04
C ALA A 123 15.00 1.35 -1.18
N TRP A 124 14.77 0.04 -1.12
CA TRP A 124 15.63 -0.93 -0.44
C TRP A 124 17.05 -0.91 -1.00
N ARG A 125 17.19 -0.93 -2.30
CA ARG A 125 18.48 -0.85 -3.02
C ARG A 125 19.18 0.48 -2.79
N GLN A 126 18.44 1.60 -2.80
CA GLN A 126 18.99 2.93 -2.51
C GLN A 126 19.50 3.07 -1.07
N ALA A 127 18.92 2.34 -0.13
CA ALA A 127 19.38 2.25 1.25
C ALA A 127 20.63 1.34 1.42
N GLY A 128 21.10 0.70 0.34
CA GLY A 128 22.28 -0.20 0.39
C GLY A 128 22.00 -1.54 1.08
N LEU A 129 20.75 -1.96 1.17
CA LEU A 129 20.33 -3.16 1.87
C LEU A 129 20.39 -4.40 0.97
N ALA A 130 20.48 -5.59 1.59
CA ALA A 130 20.80 -6.83 0.90
C ALA A 130 19.62 -7.46 0.13
N PHE A 131 19.96 -8.03 -1.01
CA PHE A 131 19.13 -8.93 -1.83
C PHE A 131 19.68 -10.35 -1.82
N GLU A 132 18.86 -11.33 -2.24
CA GLU A 132 19.22 -12.73 -2.46
C GLU A 132 18.76 -13.23 -3.81
#